data_b98023b9182d763dd0f62a3df8c53b1a
#
_entry.id   b98023b9182d763dd0f62a3df8c53b1a
#
_cell.length_a   1.000
_cell.length_b   1.000
_cell.length_c   1.000
_cell.angle_alpha   90.00
_cell.angle_beta   90.00
_cell.angle_gamma   90.00
#
_symmetry.space_group_name_H-M   'P 1'
#
loop_
_entity.id
_entity.type
_entity.pdbx_description
1 polymer ?
#
loop_
_entity_poly.entity_id
_entity_poly.type
_entity_poly.pdbx_seq_one_letter_code
_entity_poly.pdbx_strand_id
1 'polypeptide(L)'
;PRLFSHLGIKRPTWETDPLGNSFGAGGLFLTLSELHKFGLFYLNEGRWNGRQILSKQWIKESTKAADVDHYGYLFWRGEYNSYRADGKYCQISMVLPDKNAVVTFVSECRRGKELMCAVYDLICTKL
;
A
#
# COMPACT_ATOMS: atom_id res chain seq x y z
N PRO A 1 -10.90 -1.45 -13.37
CA PRO A 1 -10.76 -0.46 -14.45
C PRO A 1 -10.53 0.97 -13.92
N ARG A 2 -11.17 1.35 -12.80
CA ARG A 2 -11.15 2.77 -12.37
C ARG A 2 -9.82 3.26 -11.79
N LEU A 3 -8.98 2.38 -11.20
CA LEU A 3 -7.68 2.75 -10.64
C LEU A 3 -6.54 2.10 -11.42
N PHE A 4 -6.54 0.80 -11.57
CA PHE A 4 -5.41 0.06 -12.13
C PHE A 4 -5.02 0.49 -13.55
N SER A 5 -6.00 0.82 -14.40
CA SER A 5 -5.73 1.32 -15.75
C SER A 5 -4.94 2.63 -15.73
N HIS A 6 -5.22 3.52 -14.79
CA HIS A 6 -4.47 4.77 -14.64
C HIS A 6 -3.03 4.55 -14.20
N LEU A 7 -2.78 3.52 -13.36
CA LEU A 7 -1.45 3.13 -12.90
C LEU A 7 -0.68 2.28 -13.93
N GLY A 8 -1.27 2.01 -15.10
CA GLY A 8 -0.69 1.15 -16.12
C GLY A 8 -0.63 -0.32 -15.71
N ILE A 9 -1.48 -0.75 -14.77
CA ILE A 9 -1.67 -2.15 -14.36
C ILE A 9 -2.75 -2.73 -15.28
N LYS A 10 -2.33 -3.54 -16.24
CA LYS A 10 -3.20 -3.90 -17.36
C LYS A 10 -4.07 -5.13 -17.10
N ARG A 11 -3.59 -6.10 -16.36
CA ARG A 11 -4.26 -7.41 -16.16
C ARG A 11 -4.03 -7.92 -14.75
N PRO A 12 -4.49 -7.22 -13.70
CA PRO A 12 -4.40 -7.75 -12.36
C PRO A 12 -5.28 -9.01 -12.27
N THR A 13 -4.77 -10.07 -11.67
CA THR A 13 -5.58 -11.23 -11.34
C THR A 13 -6.23 -10.98 -9.98
N TRP A 14 -7.53 -11.17 -9.91
CA TRP A 14 -8.27 -11.05 -8.66
C TRP A 14 -9.20 -12.25 -8.51
N GLU A 15 -9.09 -12.96 -7.41
CA GLU A 15 -9.98 -14.07 -7.10
C GLU A 15 -11.41 -13.58 -6.94
N THR A 16 -12.35 -14.38 -7.44
CA THR A 16 -13.78 -14.07 -7.40
C THR A 16 -14.56 -15.23 -6.78
N ASP A 17 -15.72 -14.90 -6.27
CA ASP A 17 -16.74 -15.90 -5.94
C ASP A 17 -17.36 -16.52 -7.21
N PRO A 18 -18.20 -17.55 -7.09
CA PRO A 18 -18.88 -18.16 -8.25
C PRO A 18 -19.78 -17.20 -9.04
N LEU A 19 -20.15 -16.05 -8.47
CA LEU A 19 -20.96 -15.01 -9.12
C LEU A 19 -20.10 -13.95 -9.83
N GLY A 20 -18.76 -14.08 -9.74
CA GLY A 20 -17.82 -13.14 -10.37
C GLY A 20 -17.50 -11.89 -9.54
N ASN A 21 -17.89 -11.83 -8.27
CA ASN A 21 -17.55 -10.72 -7.38
C ASN A 21 -16.14 -10.93 -6.81
N SER A 22 -15.28 -9.90 -6.90
CA SER A 22 -13.93 -9.94 -6.33
C SER A 22 -13.97 -10.00 -4.80
N PHE A 23 -13.05 -10.76 -4.18
CA PHE A 23 -12.90 -10.76 -2.74
C PHE A 23 -12.40 -9.39 -2.24
N GLY A 24 -13.05 -8.85 -1.22
CA GLY A 24 -12.68 -7.55 -0.64
C GLY A 24 -11.44 -7.60 0.25
N ALA A 25 -11.17 -8.74 0.88
CA ALA A 25 -10.11 -8.88 1.88
C ALA A 25 -8.83 -9.54 1.34
N GLY A 26 -8.80 -9.97 0.08
CA GLY A 26 -7.63 -10.68 -0.48
C GLY A 26 -7.83 -11.09 -1.92
N GLY A 27 -6.97 -12.01 -2.39
CA GLY A 27 -7.07 -12.59 -3.73
C GLY A 27 -6.63 -11.68 -4.87
N LEU A 28 -6.06 -10.51 -4.59
CA LEU A 28 -5.45 -9.65 -5.60
C LEU A 28 -3.98 -10.00 -5.78
N PHE A 29 -3.60 -10.36 -7.01
CA PHE A 29 -2.23 -10.68 -7.39
C PHE A 29 -1.64 -9.54 -8.21
N LEU A 30 -0.56 -8.98 -7.71
CA LEU A 30 0.23 -7.93 -8.35
C LEU A 30 1.70 -8.33 -8.38
N THR A 31 2.42 -7.88 -9.37
CA THR A 31 3.89 -7.92 -9.35
C THR A 31 4.43 -6.90 -8.34
N LEU A 32 5.69 -7.07 -7.93
CA LEU A 32 6.36 -6.12 -7.04
C LEU A 32 6.29 -4.68 -7.58
N SER A 33 6.53 -4.50 -8.89
CA SER A 33 6.48 -3.18 -9.52
C SER A 33 5.07 -2.58 -9.55
N GLU A 34 4.05 -3.39 -9.70
CA GLU A 34 2.65 -2.92 -9.67
C GLU A 34 2.23 -2.52 -8.26
N LEU A 35 2.62 -3.31 -7.25
CA LEU A 35 2.41 -2.96 -5.85
C LEU A 35 3.17 -1.67 -5.48
N HIS A 36 4.40 -1.49 -5.99
CA HIS A 36 5.17 -0.27 -5.79
C HIS A 36 4.50 0.97 -6.42
N LYS A 37 3.94 0.85 -7.63
CA LYS A 37 3.17 1.93 -8.26
C LYS A 37 1.99 2.39 -7.39
N PHE A 38 1.34 1.47 -6.70
CA PHE A 38 0.27 1.80 -5.76
C PHE A 38 0.80 2.66 -4.60
N GLY A 39 1.93 2.31 -4.01
CA GLY A 39 2.60 3.12 -2.99
C GLY A 39 2.99 4.52 -3.50
N LEU A 40 3.62 4.59 -4.67
CA LEU A 40 3.97 5.87 -5.31
C LEU A 40 2.74 6.74 -5.59
N PHE A 41 1.65 6.15 -6.00
CA PHE A 41 0.39 6.85 -6.22
C PHE A 41 -0.14 7.51 -4.93
N TYR A 42 -0.03 6.81 -3.81
CA TYR A 42 -0.41 7.36 -2.50
C TYR A 42 0.60 8.40 -2.01
N LEU A 43 1.91 8.20 -2.21
CA LEU A 43 2.94 9.20 -1.91
C LEU A 43 2.68 10.51 -2.68
N ASN A 44 2.26 10.40 -3.94
CA ASN A 44 1.92 11.54 -4.81
C ASN A 44 0.50 12.07 -4.56
N GLU A 45 -0.08 11.82 -3.38
CA GLU A 45 -1.38 12.34 -2.97
C GLU A 45 -2.51 12.06 -3.97
N GLY A 46 -2.52 10.86 -4.57
CA GLY A 46 -3.54 10.45 -5.53
C GLY A 46 -3.37 11.02 -6.94
N ARG A 47 -2.19 11.58 -7.25
CA ARG A 47 -1.83 12.07 -8.58
C ARG A 47 -0.98 11.04 -9.33
N TRP A 48 -1.26 10.85 -10.61
CA TRP A 48 -0.49 9.97 -11.49
C TRP A 48 -0.40 10.55 -12.89
N ASN A 49 0.81 10.56 -13.48
CA ASN A 49 1.07 11.13 -14.80
C ASN A 49 0.43 12.52 -15.01
N GLY A 50 0.60 13.41 -14.02
CA GLY A 50 0.08 14.78 -14.05
C GLY A 50 -1.42 14.93 -13.77
N ARG A 51 -2.18 13.85 -13.64
CA ARG A 51 -3.63 13.87 -13.40
C ARG A 51 -3.97 13.50 -11.96
N GLN A 52 -4.91 14.22 -11.35
CA GLN A 52 -5.49 13.86 -10.06
C GLN A 52 -6.53 12.76 -10.29
N ILE A 53 -6.26 11.55 -9.78
CA ILE A 53 -7.14 10.37 -9.90
C ILE A 53 -8.01 10.19 -8.67
N LEU A 54 -7.42 10.32 -7.47
CA LEU A 54 -8.11 10.41 -6.19
C LEU A 54 -7.83 11.77 -5.57
N SER A 55 -8.80 12.34 -4.87
CA SER A 55 -8.59 13.62 -4.19
C SER A 55 -7.54 13.51 -3.09
N LYS A 56 -6.76 14.57 -2.85
CA LYS A 56 -5.82 14.66 -1.72
C LYS A 56 -6.53 14.45 -0.38
N GLN A 57 -7.75 14.97 -0.27
CA GLN A 57 -8.58 14.77 0.93
C GLN A 57 -8.86 13.30 1.17
N TRP A 58 -9.20 12.53 0.12
CA TRP A 58 -9.41 11.09 0.25
C TRP A 58 -8.14 10.36 0.68
N ILE A 59 -6.98 10.68 0.07
CA ILE A 59 -5.70 10.08 0.47
C ILE A 59 -5.44 10.33 1.95
N LYS A 60 -5.60 11.56 2.41
CA LYS A 60 -5.42 11.93 3.82
C LYS A 60 -6.39 11.18 4.74
N GLU A 61 -7.66 11.11 4.37
CA GLU A 61 -8.69 10.46 5.18
C GLU A 61 -8.50 8.93 5.22
N SER A 62 -8.23 8.31 4.07
CA SER A 62 -8.08 6.85 4.00
C SER A 62 -6.82 6.32 4.70
N THR A 63 -5.79 7.16 4.86
CA THR A 63 -4.53 6.78 5.53
C THR A 63 -4.44 7.28 6.98
N LYS A 64 -5.43 8.03 7.45
CA LYS A 64 -5.53 8.45 8.85
C LYS A 64 -5.87 7.24 9.72
N ALA A 65 -5.28 7.15 10.91
CA ALA A 65 -5.73 6.15 11.89
C ALA A 65 -7.19 6.43 12.27
N ALA A 66 -8.01 5.41 12.28
CA ALA A 66 -9.25 5.42 13.02
C ALA A 66 -8.96 5.30 14.53
N ASP A 67 -9.96 5.36 15.37
CA ASP A 67 -9.82 5.58 16.82
C ASP A 67 -9.02 4.52 17.60
N VAL A 68 -8.68 3.38 17.02
CA VAL A 68 -8.00 2.26 17.70
C VAL A 68 -6.91 1.65 16.81
N ASP A 69 -5.79 1.24 17.42
CA ASP A 69 -4.77 0.34 16.88
C ASP A 69 -3.99 0.79 15.64
N HIS A 70 -3.81 2.09 15.42
CA HIS A 70 -2.99 2.56 14.29
C HIS A 70 -3.46 2.05 12.91
N TYR A 71 -4.77 1.77 12.75
CA TYR A 71 -5.36 1.26 11.52
C TYR A 71 -6.41 2.24 10.97
N GLY A 72 -6.34 2.53 9.69
CA GLY A 72 -7.28 3.39 8.97
C GLY A 72 -8.15 2.59 7.99
N TYR A 73 -8.50 3.16 6.86
CA TYR A 73 -9.28 2.48 5.81
C TYR A 73 -8.39 1.48 5.06
N LEU A 74 -8.13 0.32 5.67
CA LEU A 74 -7.25 -0.77 5.21
C LEU A 74 -5.75 -0.40 5.17
N PHE A 75 -5.35 0.69 5.81
CA PHE A 75 -3.94 1.06 5.97
C PHE A 75 -3.51 0.94 7.43
N TRP A 76 -2.36 0.34 7.65
CA TRP A 76 -1.67 0.36 8.94
C TRP A 76 -0.80 1.60 9.04
N ARG A 77 -0.87 2.28 10.17
CA ARG A 77 0.06 3.36 10.53
C ARG A 77 1.29 2.75 11.20
N GLY A 78 2.44 3.40 11.04
CA GLY A 78 3.70 2.94 11.61
C GLY A 78 4.61 4.11 12.01
N GLU A 79 5.85 3.79 12.31
CA GLU A 79 6.89 4.77 12.65
C GLU A 79 7.18 5.72 11.47
N TYR A 80 7.87 6.83 11.75
CA TYR A 80 8.21 7.85 10.76
C TYR A 80 7.01 8.41 9.98
N ASN A 81 5.86 8.53 10.66
CA ASN A 81 4.60 8.97 10.04
C ASN A 81 4.18 8.10 8.84
N SER A 82 4.67 6.88 8.77
CA SER A 82 4.39 5.97 7.66
C SER A 82 2.97 5.40 7.71
N TYR A 83 2.50 4.97 6.56
CA TYR A 83 1.34 4.11 6.41
C TYR A 83 1.60 3.06 5.34
N ARG A 84 0.94 1.92 5.45
CA ARG A 84 1.20 0.82 4.52
C ARG A 84 -0.03 -0.02 4.20
N ALA A 85 -0.10 -0.49 2.97
CA ALA A 85 -0.86 -1.67 2.60
C ALA A 85 -0.05 -2.89 3.03
N ASP A 86 -0.69 -3.82 3.75
CA ASP A 86 -0.03 -4.96 4.38
C ASP A 86 -0.84 -6.23 4.11
N GLY A 87 -0.29 -7.10 3.31
CA GLY A 87 -0.87 -8.38 2.97
C GLY A 87 -0.25 -9.53 3.74
N LYS A 88 -0.92 -10.66 3.76
CA LYS A 88 -0.47 -11.88 4.42
C LYS A 88 0.96 -12.24 4.01
N TYR A 89 1.78 -12.68 4.97
CA TYR A 89 3.20 -13.02 4.78
C TYR A 89 4.09 -11.86 4.34
N CYS A 90 3.71 -10.61 4.70
CA CYS A 90 4.48 -9.40 4.42
C CYS A 90 4.56 -9.05 2.92
N GLN A 91 3.41 -8.96 2.28
CA GLN A 91 3.25 -8.31 0.99
C GLN A 91 3.02 -6.83 1.27
N ILE A 92 4.06 -6.02 1.26
CA ILE A 92 4.00 -4.65 1.83
C ILE A 92 4.33 -3.59 0.78
N SER A 93 3.51 -2.53 0.78
CA SER A 93 3.86 -1.24 0.19
C SER A 93 3.70 -0.16 1.26
N MET A 94 4.83 0.31 1.78
CA MET A 94 4.91 1.31 2.84
C MET A 94 5.29 2.66 2.27
N VAL A 95 4.50 3.66 2.60
CA VAL A 95 4.71 5.05 2.20
C VAL A 95 5.24 5.84 3.39
N LEU A 96 6.30 6.59 3.19
CA LEU A 96 6.95 7.47 4.17
C LEU A 96 6.87 8.92 3.64
N PRO A 97 5.77 9.65 3.90
CA PRO A 97 5.58 10.98 3.32
C PRO A 97 6.68 11.95 3.70
N ASP A 98 7.10 11.97 4.97
CA ASP A 98 8.10 12.89 5.50
C ASP A 98 9.51 12.65 4.91
N LYS A 99 9.73 11.45 4.37
CA LYS A 99 10.98 11.06 3.70
C LYS A 99 10.87 11.05 2.18
N ASN A 100 9.71 11.38 1.64
CA ASN A 100 9.40 11.31 0.21
C ASN A 100 9.79 9.95 -0.40
N ALA A 101 9.47 8.87 0.28
CA ALA A 101 9.92 7.52 -0.08
C ALA A 101 8.79 6.49 -0.02
N VAL A 102 8.97 5.42 -0.79
CA VAL A 102 8.15 4.20 -0.75
C VAL A 102 9.05 2.99 -0.63
N VAL A 103 8.81 2.16 0.37
CA VAL A 103 9.46 0.86 0.53
C VAL A 103 8.45 -0.24 0.21
N THR A 104 8.78 -1.06 -0.77
CA THR A 104 7.89 -2.14 -1.22
C THR A 104 8.66 -3.45 -1.26
N PHE A 105 8.07 -4.48 -0.69
CA PHE A 105 8.62 -5.83 -0.76
C PHE A 105 7.50 -6.88 -0.76
N VAL A 106 7.82 -8.03 -1.34
CA VAL A 106 6.98 -9.23 -1.33
C VAL A 106 7.78 -10.36 -0.73
N SER A 107 7.17 -11.13 0.15
CA SER A 107 7.86 -12.19 0.87
C SER A 107 6.92 -13.32 1.27
N GLU A 108 7.46 -14.39 1.80
CA GLU A 108 6.73 -15.42 2.55
C GLU A 108 7.21 -15.43 4.02
N CYS A 109 7.30 -14.25 4.62
CA CYS A 109 7.79 -14.10 5.98
C CYS A 109 6.63 -14.27 6.98
N ARG A 110 6.79 -15.20 7.92
CA ARG A 110 5.83 -15.42 9.02
C ARG A 110 6.17 -14.62 10.28
N ARG A 111 7.33 -13.95 10.29
CA ARG A 111 7.80 -13.11 11.39
C ARG A 111 7.69 -11.64 11.02
N GLY A 112 6.47 -11.19 10.73
CA GLY A 112 6.21 -9.84 10.20
C GLY A 112 6.67 -8.72 11.13
N LYS A 113 6.56 -8.91 12.45
CA LYS A 113 6.99 -7.91 13.41
C LYS A 113 8.51 -7.69 13.36
N GLU A 114 9.29 -8.77 13.34
CA GLU A 114 10.76 -8.67 13.26
C GLU A 114 11.21 -8.09 11.92
N LEU A 115 10.54 -8.48 10.83
CA LEU A 115 10.82 -7.92 9.51
C LEU A 115 10.55 -6.41 9.48
N MET A 116 9.43 -5.95 10.03
CA MET A 116 9.12 -4.52 10.10
C MET A 116 10.10 -3.75 10.97
N CYS A 117 10.51 -4.28 12.13
CA CYS A 117 11.58 -3.67 12.94
C CYS A 117 12.87 -3.52 12.11
N ALA A 118 13.30 -4.57 11.42
CA ALA A 118 14.48 -4.52 10.57
C ALA A 118 14.35 -3.48 9.44
N VAL A 119 13.17 -3.34 8.83
CA VAL A 119 12.92 -2.32 7.81
C VAL A 119 13.04 -0.91 8.40
N TYR A 120 12.47 -0.67 9.58
CA TYR A 120 12.59 0.62 10.25
C TYR A 120 14.04 0.93 10.62
N ASP A 121 14.75 -0.02 11.25
CA ASP A 121 16.11 0.19 11.76
C ASP A 121 17.17 0.28 10.65
N LEU A 122 17.06 -0.53 9.62
CA LEU A 122 18.11 -0.68 8.62
C LEU A 122 17.87 0.12 7.32
N ILE A 123 16.63 0.45 7.02
CA ILE A 123 16.24 1.15 5.80
C ILE A 123 15.73 2.55 6.14
N CYS A 124 14.67 2.65 6.93
CA CYS A 124 14.01 3.94 7.15
C CYS A 124 14.90 4.96 7.88
N THR A 125 15.83 4.52 8.73
CA THR A 125 16.80 5.41 9.37
C THR A 125 17.80 6.03 8.39
N LYS A 126 17.96 5.46 7.20
CA LYS A 126 18.94 5.91 6.19
C LYS A 126 18.31 6.72 5.05
N LEU A 127 17.00 6.81 5.01
CA LEU A 127 16.24 7.67 4.12
C LEU A 127 16.06 9.06 4.74
#